data_03162e2b59654bee44476c8aded04b31
#
_entry.id   03162e2b59654bee44476c8aded04b31
#
_cell.length_a   1.000
_cell.length_b   1.000
_cell.length_c   1.000
_cell.angle_alpha   90.00
_cell.angle_beta   90.00
_cell.angle_gamma   90.00
#
_symmetry.space_group_name_H-M   'P 1'
#
loop_
_entity.id
_entity.type
_entity.pdbx_description
1 polymer ?
#
loop_
_entity_poly.entity_id
_entity_poly.type
_entity_poly.pdbx_seq_one_letter_code
_entity_poly.pdbx_strand_id
1 'polypeptide(L)'
;MNARTRGRFITLEGIDGAGKSTHVAFLAERIRAAGRAGVTTREPGGTPLGETLRELLLHEPMCHDTETLLMFAARREHVERVIRPALARGEWVLCDRFTDATWAYQGGGHGVDRARIAELAQWGHGDCQPDRADIHPGALDL
;
A
#
# COMPACT_ATOMS: atom_id res chain seq x y z
N MET A 1 -22.04 7.10 -10.66
CA MET A 1 -21.79 7.12 -9.21
C MET A 1 -21.26 8.48 -8.83
N ASN A 2 -21.80 9.02 -7.77
CA ASN A 2 -21.43 10.33 -7.28
C ASN A 2 -20.05 10.26 -6.59
N ALA A 3 -19.26 11.33 -6.70
CA ALA A 3 -17.96 11.42 -6.04
C ALA A 3 -18.05 11.18 -4.52
N ARG A 4 -19.18 11.51 -3.91
CA ARG A 4 -19.40 11.30 -2.48
C ARG A 4 -19.47 9.84 -2.07
N THR A 5 -19.72 8.92 -3.03
CA THR A 5 -19.82 7.51 -2.73
C THR A 5 -18.49 6.78 -2.94
N ARG A 6 -17.50 7.48 -3.48
CA ARG A 6 -16.16 6.89 -3.62
C ARG A 6 -15.52 6.75 -2.25
N GLY A 7 -14.86 5.62 -2.03
CA GLY A 7 -14.10 5.39 -0.81
C GLY A 7 -12.82 6.21 -0.77
N ARG A 8 -12.13 6.15 0.36
CA ARG A 8 -10.85 6.83 0.53
C ARG A 8 -9.74 5.81 0.70
N PHE A 9 -8.58 6.14 0.15
CA PHE A 9 -7.39 5.32 0.22
C PHE A 9 -6.43 5.94 1.22
N ILE A 10 -6.19 5.23 2.32
CA ILE A 10 -5.34 5.70 3.42
C ILE A 10 -4.20 4.71 3.58
N THR A 11 -2.98 5.21 3.66
CA THR A 11 -1.82 4.36 3.89
C THR A 11 -1.18 4.68 5.23
N LEU A 12 -0.61 3.65 5.86
CA LEU A 12 0.20 3.80 7.06
C LEU A 12 1.63 3.51 6.70
N GLU A 13 2.47 4.52 6.83
CA GLU A 13 3.88 4.44 6.49
C GLU A 13 4.70 4.48 7.77
N GLY A 14 5.95 4.05 7.70
CA GLY A 14 6.85 4.17 8.81
C GLY A 14 7.44 2.85 9.23
N ILE A 15 8.09 2.88 10.39
CA ILE A 15 8.85 1.75 10.91
C ILE A 15 7.89 0.75 11.55
N ASP A 16 8.05 -0.53 11.22
CA ASP A 16 7.31 -1.60 11.87
C ASP A 16 7.64 -1.63 13.35
N GLY A 17 6.61 -1.74 14.17
CA GLY A 17 6.79 -1.77 15.60
C GLY A 17 5.53 -2.21 16.30
N ALA A 18 5.63 -2.37 17.61
CA ALA A 18 4.55 -2.91 18.43
C ALA A 18 3.27 -2.08 18.36
N GLY A 19 3.38 -0.77 18.13
CA GLY A 19 2.21 0.10 18.09
C GLY A 19 1.50 0.12 16.76
N LYS A 20 2.13 -0.37 15.69
CA LYS A 20 1.59 -0.22 14.35
C LYS A 20 0.35 -1.07 14.12
N SER A 21 0.38 -2.34 14.51
CA SER A 21 -0.78 -3.22 14.38
C SER A 21 -1.98 -2.70 15.18
N THR A 22 -1.72 -2.20 16.38
CA THR A 22 -2.76 -1.61 17.23
C THR A 22 -3.36 -0.39 16.56
N HIS A 23 -2.51 0.44 15.95
CA HIS A 23 -2.97 1.64 15.26
C HIS A 23 -3.83 1.30 14.04
N VAL A 24 -3.43 0.29 13.26
CA VAL A 24 -4.22 -0.18 12.13
C VAL A 24 -5.62 -0.63 12.59
N ALA A 25 -5.67 -1.42 13.65
CA ALA A 25 -6.94 -1.91 14.20
C ALA A 25 -7.81 -0.74 14.70
N PHE A 26 -7.19 0.23 15.34
CA PHE A 26 -7.88 1.42 15.83
C PHE A 26 -8.51 2.20 14.67
N LEU A 27 -7.76 2.44 13.61
CA LEU A 27 -8.26 3.17 12.46
C LEU A 27 -9.37 2.40 11.73
N ALA A 28 -9.21 1.09 11.59
CA ALA A 28 -10.23 0.25 10.98
C ALA A 28 -11.54 0.35 11.75
N GLU A 29 -11.46 0.34 13.08
CA GLU A 29 -12.64 0.48 13.92
C GLU A 29 -13.26 1.88 13.81
N ARG A 30 -12.45 2.92 13.72
CA ARG A 30 -12.94 4.29 13.53
C ARG A 30 -13.68 4.43 12.20
N ILE A 31 -13.17 3.81 11.15
CA ILE A 31 -13.81 3.83 9.84
C ILE A 31 -15.18 3.15 9.92
N ARG A 32 -15.23 2.00 10.56
CA ARG A 32 -16.49 1.27 10.76
C ARG A 32 -17.48 2.08 11.59
N ALA A 33 -17.00 2.69 12.67
CA ALA A 33 -17.85 3.50 13.54
C ALA A 33 -18.41 4.73 12.84
N ALA A 34 -17.71 5.22 11.81
CA ALA A 34 -18.19 6.33 11.00
C ALA A 34 -19.21 5.88 9.93
N GLY A 35 -19.60 4.62 9.95
CA GLY A 35 -20.57 4.09 9.00
C GLY A 35 -20.01 3.75 7.63
N ARG A 36 -18.68 3.55 7.56
CA ARG A 36 -18.01 3.26 6.30
C ARG A 36 -17.56 1.80 6.27
N ALA A 37 -17.76 1.15 5.12
CA ALA A 37 -17.16 -0.16 4.90
C ALA A 37 -15.67 0.04 4.64
N GLY A 38 -14.84 -0.89 5.10
CA GLY A 38 -13.41 -0.77 4.95
C GLY A 38 -12.72 -2.08 4.66
N VAL A 39 -11.64 -2.00 3.90
CA VAL A 39 -10.75 -3.10 3.59
C VAL A 39 -9.39 -2.77 4.19
N THR A 40 -8.84 -3.69 4.97
CA THR A 40 -7.48 -3.56 5.51
C THR A 40 -6.57 -4.47 4.70
N THR A 41 -5.47 -3.92 4.21
CA THR A 41 -4.56 -4.64 3.33
C THR A 41 -3.13 -4.18 3.58
N ARG A 42 -2.17 -4.71 2.84
CA ARG A 42 -0.76 -4.40 3.06
C ARG A 42 0.05 -4.51 1.77
N GLU A 43 1.23 -3.88 1.77
CA GLU A 43 2.19 -3.96 0.69
C GLU A 43 3.58 -4.36 1.20
N PRO A 44 4.33 -5.19 0.49
CA PRO A 44 3.85 -5.97 -0.65
C PRO A 44 2.88 -7.05 -0.20
N GLY A 45 1.88 -7.33 -1.03
CA GLY A 45 0.87 -8.34 -0.69
C GLY A 45 -0.52 -7.90 -1.10
N GLY A 46 -1.49 -8.33 -0.32
CA GLY A 46 -2.90 -7.92 -0.50
C GLY A 46 -3.69 -8.78 -1.49
N THR A 47 -3.02 -9.59 -2.29
CA THR A 47 -3.65 -10.53 -3.22
C THR A 47 -2.96 -11.88 -3.06
N PRO A 48 -3.55 -12.98 -3.53
CA PRO A 48 -2.85 -14.28 -3.49
C PRO A 48 -1.48 -14.22 -4.16
N LEU A 49 -1.40 -13.64 -5.35
CA LEU A 49 -0.14 -13.48 -6.04
C LEU A 49 0.80 -12.56 -5.27
N GLY A 50 0.29 -11.45 -4.77
CA GLY A 50 1.08 -10.50 -4.01
C GLY A 50 1.66 -11.09 -2.74
N GLU A 51 0.91 -11.96 -2.05
CA GLU A 51 1.41 -12.63 -0.85
C GLU A 51 2.52 -13.62 -1.20
N THR A 52 2.41 -14.33 -2.32
CA THR A 52 3.47 -15.20 -2.80
C THR A 52 4.73 -14.39 -3.12
N LEU A 53 4.59 -13.26 -3.79
CA LEU A 53 5.71 -12.39 -4.08
C LEU A 53 6.34 -11.82 -2.82
N ARG A 54 5.52 -11.51 -1.82
CA ARG A 54 6.01 -11.06 -0.51
C ARG A 54 6.93 -12.10 0.12
N GLU A 55 6.54 -13.38 0.09
CA GLU A 55 7.37 -14.44 0.64
C GLU A 55 8.70 -14.53 -0.08
N LEU A 56 8.69 -14.42 -1.40
CA LEU A 56 9.93 -14.42 -2.17
C LEU A 56 10.80 -13.23 -1.83
N LEU A 57 10.22 -12.05 -1.71
CA LEU A 57 10.96 -10.82 -1.38
C LEU A 57 11.58 -10.89 0.01
N LEU A 58 10.92 -11.56 0.96
CA LEU A 58 11.40 -11.66 2.33
C LEU A 58 12.47 -12.73 2.50
N HIS A 59 12.43 -13.80 1.72
CA HIS A 59 13.22 -15.00 2.01
C HIS A 59 14.18 -15.42 0.91
N GLU A 60 13.96 -15.01 -0.33
CA GLU A 60 14.83 -15.44 -1.43
C GLU A 60 15.92 -14.42 -1.69
N PRO A 61 17.19 -14.85 -1.80
CA PRO A 61 18.23 -13.94 -2.24
C PRO A 61 18.02 -13.57 -3.70
N MET A 62 18.16 -12.30 -4.01
CA MET A 62 18.02 -11.84 -5.38
C MET A 62 18.73 -10.52 -5.55
N CYS A 63 19.04 -10.14 -6.79
CA CYS A 63 19.64 -8.86 -7.02
C CYS A 63 18.60 -7.74 -6.82
N HIS A 64 19.11 -6.54 -6.60
CA HIS A 64 18.28 -5.40 -6.22
C HIS A 64 17.25 -5.05 -7.29
N ASP A 65 17.62 -5.10 -8.55
CA ASP A 65 16.68 -4.81 -9.64
C ASP A 65 15.52 -5.80 -9.66
N THR A 66 15.81 -7.08 -9.39
CA THR A 66 14.76 -8.10 -9.30
C THR A 66 13.79 -7.80 -8.16
N GLU A 67 14.33 -7.42 -7.00
CA GLU A 67 13.48 -7.03 -5.86
C GLU A 67 12.54 -5.90 -6.26
N THR A 68 13.08 -4.88 -6.90
CA THR A 68 12.31 -3.71 -7.32
C THR A 68 11.19 -4.10 -8.30
N LEU A 69 11.52 -4.92 -9.28
CA LEU A 69 10.53 -5.38 -10.26
C LEU A 69 9.41 -6.19 -9.61
N LEU A 70 9.78 -7.09 -8.69
CA LEU A 70 8.78 -7.91 -8.00
C LEU A 70 7.89 -7.07 -7.10
N MET A 71 8.45 -6.07 -6.45
CA MET A 71 7.68 -5.17 -5.60
C MET A 71 6.62 -4.43 -6.42
N PHE A 72 6.99 -3.93 -7.60
CA PHE A 72 6.03 -3.24 -8.45
C PHE A 72 5.04 -4.20 -9.12
N ALA A 73 5.45 -5.44 -9.40
CA ALA A 73 4.52 -6.45 -9.87
C ALA A 73 3.44 -6.73 -8.83
N ALA A 74 3.83 -6.89 -7.57
CA ALA A 74 2.89 -7.09 -6.47
C ALA A 74 1.94 -5.91 -6.32
N ARG A 75 2.47 -4.70 -6.48
CA ARG A 75 1.66 -3.47 -6.40
C ARG A 75 0.65 -3.38 -7.53
N ARG A 76 1.05 -3.69 -8.75
CA ARG A 76 0.13 -3.65 -9.88
C ARG A 76 -1.06 -4.57 -9.66
N GLU A 77 -0.79 -5.77 -9.20
CA GLU A 77 -1.83 -6.74 -8.90
C GLU A 77 -2.74 -6.24 -7.78
N HIS A 78 -2.15 -5.67 -6.74
CA HIS A 78 -2.87 -5.13 -5.59
C HIS A 78 -3.81 -3.99 -5.99
N VAL A 79 -3.31 -3.05 -6.78
CA VAL A 79 -4.10 -1.92 -7.24
C VAL A 79 -5.29 -2.39 -8.09
N GLU A 80 -5.04 -3.30 -9.03
CA GLU A 80 -6.08 -3.78 -9.93
C GLU A 80 -7.13 -4.63 -9.26
N ARG A 81 -6.70 -5.51 -8.34
CA ARG A 81 -7.59 -6.54 -7.79
C ARG A 81 -8.26 -6.13 -6.50
N VAL A 82 -7.67 -5.22 -5.74
CA VAL A 82 -8.17 -4.88 -4.41
C VAL A 82 -8.49 -3.40 -4.29
N ILE A 83 -7.51 -2.53 -4.55
CA ILE A 83 -7.65 -1.12 -4.20
C ILE A 83 -8.68 -0.42 -5.07
N ARG A 84 -8.50 -0.44 -6.39
CA ARG A 84 -9.44 0.23 -7.29
C ARG A 84 -10.88 -0.30 -7.18
N PRO A 85 -11.08 -1.63 -7.15
CA PRO A 85 -12.45 -2.13 -7.00
C PRO A 85 -13.11 -1.73 -5.68
N ALA A 86 -12.35 -1.75 -4.57
CA ALA A 86 -12.89 -1.34 -3.27
C ALA A 86 -13.30 0.12 -3.28
N LEU A 87 -12.44 0.99 -3.78
CA LEU A 87 -12.74 2.41 -3.87
C LEU A 87 -13.97 2.69 -4.74
N ALA A 88 -14.09 1.97 -5.85
CA ALA A 88 -15.23 2.10 -6.75
C ALA A 88 -16.55 1.69 -6.09
N ARG A 89 -16.48 0.73 -5.15
CA ARG A 89 -17.67 0.32 -4.38
C ARG A 89 -17.98 1.25 -3.22
N GLY A 90 -17.18 2.28 -3.00
CA GLY A 90 -17.35 3.19 -1.87
C GLY A 90 -16.70 2.70 -0.59
N GLU A 91 -15.95 1.62 -0.65
CA GLU A 91 -15.23 1.10 0.51
C GLU A 91 -13.94 1.89 0.72
N TRP A 92 -13.59 2.11 1.98
CA TRP A 92 -12.32 2.71 2.32
C TRP A 92 -11.24 1.64 2.33
N VAL A 93 -10.04 1.98 1.88
CA VAL A 93 -8.91 1.07 1.90
C VAL A 93 -7.88 1.61 2.87
N LEU A 94 -7.52 0.79 3.86
CA LEU A 94 -6.47 1.10 4.81
C LEU A 94 -5.31 0.15 4.52
N CYS A 95 -4.23 0.71 3.99
CA CYS A 95 -3.10 -0.08 3.53
C CYS A 95 -1.88 0.15 4.41
N ASP A 96 -1.35 -0.94 4.96
CA ASP A 96 -0.10 -0.91 5.70
C ASP A 96 1.04 -0.92 4.69
N ARG A 97 1.75 0.19 4.60
CA ARG A 97 2.82 0.46 3.66
C ARG A 97 2.32 0.57 2.21
N PHE A 98 2.78 1.56 1.55
CA PHE A 98 2.54 1.76 0.12
C PHE A 98 3.69 2.57 -0.46
N THR A 99 3.76 3.85 -0.12
CA THR A 99 4.83 4.73 -0.56
C THR A 99 6.16 4.33 0.05
N ASP A 100 6.14 4.00 1.34
CA ASP A 100 7.34 3.64 2.10
C ASP A 100 8.01 2.39 1.54
N ALA A 101 7.22 1.42 1.10
CA ALA A 101 7.77 0.21 0.49
C ALA A 101 8.59 0.56 -0.76
N THR A 102 8.10 1.47 -1.59
CA THR A 102 8.83 1.96 -2.76
C THR A 102 10.16 2.58 -2.35
N TRP A 103 10.15 3.45 -1.34
CA TRP A 103 11.35 4.13 -0.88
C TRP A 103 12.35 3.16 -0.25
N ALA A 104 11.85 2.15 0.47
CA ALA A 104 12.72 1.15 1.08
C ALA A 104 13.52 0.40 0.02
N TYR A 105 12.88 0.01 -1.07
CA TYR A 105 13.56 -0.69 -2.15
C TYR A 105 14.46 0.24 -2.96
N GLN A 106 14.10 1.49 -3.09
CA GLN A 106 14.89 2.49 -3.79
C GLN A 106 16.08 2.96 -2.96
N GLY A 107 15.87 3.15 -1.65
CA GLY A 107 16.77 3.89 -0.79
C GLY A 107 17.93 3.10 -0.23
N GLY A 108 18.08 1.84 -0.56
CA GLY A 108 19.15 1.01 -0.02
C GLY A 108 20.54 1.34 -0.54
N GLY A 109 20.71 2.46 -1.23
CA GLY A 109 22.00 2.84 -1.78
C GLY A 109 22.44 1.98 -2.94
N HIS A 110 21.54 1.24 -3.51
CA HIS A 110 21.86 0.23 -4.51
C HIS A 110 21.76 0.73 -5.94
N GLY A 111 21.47 2.00 -6.12
CA GLY A 111 21.59 2.62 -7.42
C GLY A 111 20.53 2.31 -8.43
N VAL A 112 19.33 1.93 -8.00
CA VAL A 112 18.23 1.85 -8.97
C VAL A 112 17.92 3.27 -9.41
N ASP A 113 17.98 3.50 -10.71
CA ASP A 113 17.80 4.81 -11.30
C ASP A 113 16.41 5.37 -10.96
N ARG A 114 16.38 6.61 -10.50
CA ARG A 114 15.13 7.29 -10.16
C ARG A 114 14.17 7.37 -11.32
N ALA A 115 14.68 7.54 -12.55
CA ALA A 115 13.86 7.58 -13.74
C ALA A 115 13.14 6.25 -13.96
N ARG A 116 13.85 5.14 -13.72
CA ARG A 116 13.24 3.81 -13.83
C ARG A 116 12.21 3.58 -12.75
N ILE A 117 12.48 4.04 -11.52
CA ILE A 117 11.51 3.94 -10.43
C ILE A 117 10.25 4.71 -10.79
N ALA A 118 10.38 5.91 -11.36
CA ALA A 118 9.23 6.70 -11.77
C ALA A 118 8.41 6.01 -12.85
N GLU A 119 9.07 5.39 -13.83
CA GLU A 119 8.38 4.63 -14.87
C GLU A 119 7.64 3.44 -14.29
N LEU A 120 8.29 2.69 -13.40
CA LEU A 120 7.67 1.54 -12.74
C LEU A 120 6.50 1.97 -11.87
N ALA A 121 6.63 3.08 -11.17
CA ALA A 121 5.56 3.62 -10.35
C ALA A 121 4.34 3.98 -11.21
N GLN A 122 4.57 4.62 -12.34
CA GLN A 122 3.49 4.95 -13.26
C GLN A 122 2.80 3.70 -13.78
N TRP A 123 3.55 2.69 -14.12
CA TRP A 123 3.01 1.41 -14.59
C TRP A 123 2.34 0.64 -13.44
N GLY A 124 2.94 0.68 -12.25
CA GLY A 124 2.45 -0.08 -11.09
C GLY A 124 1.14 0.45 -10.53
N HIS A 125 1.10 1.72 -10.18
CA HIS A 125 -0.11 2.30 -9.56
C HIS A 125 -0.72 3.45 -10.34
N GLY A 126 0.03 4.04 -11.28
CA GLY A 126 -0.48 5.13 -12.10
C GLY A 126 -0.99 6.29 -11.26
N ASP A 127 -2.25 6.63 -11.48
CA ASP A 127 -2.93 7.71 -10.76
C ASP A 127 -3.57 7.25 -9.45
N CYS A 128 -3.43 5.99 -9.08
CA CYS A 128 -3.94 5.47 -7.82
C CYS A 128 -3.01 5.88 -6.69
N GLN A 129 -3.30 7.02 -6.09
CA GLN A 129 -2.49 7.60 -5.02
C GLN A 129 -3.29 7.62 -3.73
N PRO A 130 -2.62 7.50 -2.58
CA PRO A 130 -3.33 7.62 -1.31
C PRO A 130 -3.96 9.00 -1.16
N ASP A 131 -5.16 9.04 -0.61
CA ASP A 131 -5.79 10.30 -0.21
C ASP A 131 -5.08 10.86 1.02
N ARG A 132 -4.53 9.97 1.84
CA ARG A 132 -3.79 10.35 3.04
C ARG A 132 -2.75 9.28 3.38
N ALA A 133 -1.57 9.72 3.81
CA ALA A 133 -0.52 8.84 4.29
C ALA A 133 -0.14 9.26 5.71
N ASP A 134 -0.27 8.34 6.67
CA ASP A 134 0.13 8.57 8.06
C ASP A 134 1.48 7.89 8.30
N ILE A 135 2.45 8.69 8.75
CA ILE A 135 3.83 8.23 8.90
C ILE A 135 4.04 7.53 10.24
N HIS A 136 3.29 7.91 11.24
CA HIS A 136 3.39 7.30 12.57
C HIS A 136 2.03 7.37 13.27
N PRO A 137 1.86 6.66 14.39
CA PRO A 137 0.59 6.65 15.11
C PRO A 137 0.22 8.04 15.58
N GLY A 138 -0.64 8.69 14.85
CA GLY A 138 -1.13 10.00 15.20
C GLY A 138 -2.63 10.02 15.07
N ALA A 139 -3.21 11.15 15.39
CA ALA A 139 -4.64 11.34 15.24
C ALA A 139 -4.98 11.37 13.76
N LEU A 140 -5.93 10.56 13.37
CA LEU A 140 -6.51 10.61 12.03
C LEU A 140 -7.89 11.22 12.14
N ASP A 141 -8.08 12.35 11.49
CA ASP A 141 -9.38 13.00 11.43
C ASP A 141 -10.23 12.34 10.36
N LEU A 142 -11.29 11.72 10.78
CA LEU A 142 -12.22 11.05 9.87
C LEU A 142 -13.46 11.94 9.60
#